data_860651b7592ad3a37f857ada7aadc6fc
#
_entry.id   860651b7592ad3a37f857ada7aadc6fc
#
_cell.length_a   1.000
_cell.length_b   1.000
_cell.length_c   1.000
_cell.angle_alpha   90.00
_cell.angle_beta   90.00
_cell.angle_gamma   90.00
#
_symmetry.space_group_name_H-M   'P 1'
#
loop_
_entity.id
_entity.type
_entity.pdbx_description
1 polymer ?
#
loop_
_entity_poly.entity_id
_entity_poly.type
_entity_poly.pdbx_seq_one_letter_code
_entity_poly.pdbx_strand_id
1 'polypeptide(L)'
;ICNMVAEILKDEGFKVFTAYGYDSALDVIKNENINLILTDIWMDNNTVAGLQLLEWSKKNNHLTPVIMMSGHGNIETAMKAAKSGAFDFIEKPFKSERLILLIEKALEDRILKIKIFDYETSENEKTELIGDSNLFKNVKSQLDKIVLSNSRVLLNGPSGSGKELIARWIHKNSERKNFPFIVASCATLSPERAEEVLFGWDKSSNIKNDNESSLGLFEQSNNGTLFFDEICDLPLETQGKLVQVIQDQSFYKIGSNKKVTVDVRIISASNKDLLQSVKDGFLREDLFYRLSVVPIQIPPLRERSEDINSLIQHFLKLLTKEFGSGKLNFSPESLVILKSYDWPGNVRQLKNVLEWLIIMYGQLEGFIILPSHLPPEIIGLNNSENKQNVNSLELSLKDARKLFETNYLKEQLNRFKGNIARTSTYIGMDRSALHRKLKELNINVSDIN
;
A
#
# COMPACT_ATOMS: atom_id res chain seq x y z
N ILE A 1 23.35 3.63 46.25
CA ILE A 1 22.57 4.43 45.28
C ILE A 1 21.65 3.52 44.45
N CYS A 2 22.16 2.43 43.82
CA CYS A 2 21.37 1.52 43.02
C CYS A 2 20.12 1.02 43.77
N ASN A 3 20.26 0.48 44.98
CA ASN A 3 19.16 -0.02 45.81
C ASN A 3 18.17 1.10 46.22
N MET A 4 18.66 2.27 46.57
CA MET A 4 17.81 3.43 46.92
C MET A 4 16.97 3.89 45.74
N VAL A 5 17.57 3.99 44.56
CA VAL A 5 16.82 4.33 43.34
C VAL A 5 15.82 3.25 42.99
N ALA A 6 16.20 1.97 43.16
CA ALA A 6 15.28 0.86 42.89
C ALA A 6 14.06 0.86 43.85
N GLU A 7 14.23 1.25 45.11
CA GLU A 7 13.12 1.41 46.08
C GLU A 7 12.20 2.55 45.67
N ILE A 8 12.73 3.74 45.37
CA ILE A 8 11.96 4.90 44.91
C ILE A 8 11.10 4.53 43.68
N LEU A 9 11.68 3.83 42.70
CA LEU A 9 10.96 3.47 41.48
C LEU A 9 9.93 2.38 41.71
N LYS A 10 10.16 1.46 42.63
CA LYS A 10 9.16 0.45 43.03
C LYS A 10 7.97 1.07 43.73
N ASP A 11 8.22 2.07 44.61
CA ASP A 11 7.15 2.81 45.31
C ASP A 11 6.24 3.55 44.33
N GLU A 12 6.78 4.01 43.20
CA GLU A 12 6.05 4.62 42.08
C GLU A 12 5.40 3.58 41.11
N GLY A 13 5.50 2.29 41.43
CA GLY A 13 4.83 1.22 40.69
C GLY A 13 5.61 0.67 39.49
N PHE A 14 6.88 1.04 39.30
CA PHE A 14 7.71 0.49 38.22
C PHE A 14 8.25 -0.91 38.57
N LYS A 15 8.31 -1.81 37.58
CA LYS A 15 9.03 -3.08 37.67
C LYS A 15 10.52 -2.81 37.46
N VAL A 16 11.34 -3.01 38.48
CA VAL A 16 12.76 -2.62 38.48
C VAL A 16 13.65 -3.85 38.52
N PHE A 17 14.61 -3.89 37.60
CA PHE A 17 15.73 -4.84 37.58
C PHE A 17 17.04 -4.09 37.91
N THR A 18 17.87 -4.66 38.71
CA THR A 18 19.14 -4.05 39.13
C THR A 18 20.34 -4.86 38.66
N ALA A 19 21.37 -4.17 38.17
CA ALA A 19 22.64 -4.74 37.79
C ALA A 19 23.78 -3.86 38.34
N TYR A 20 24.88 -4.46 38.74
CA TYR A 20 25.99 -3.73 39.40
C TYR A 20 27.19 -3.53 38.48
N GLY A 21 27.23 -4.14 37.30
CA GLY A 21 28.30 -4.02 36.32
C GLY A 21 27.78 -4.19 34.87
N TYR A 22 28.67 -3.95 33.92
CA TYR A 22 28.37 -3.99 32.50
C TYR A 22 27.81 -5.35 32.04
N ASP A 23 28.50 -6.46 32.37
CA ASP A 23 28.12 -7.80 31.94
C ASP A 23 26.77 -8.23 32.54
N SER A 24 26.58 -7.98 33.85
CA SER A 24 25.30 -8.27 34.52
C SER A 24 24.13 -7.43 33.96
N ALA A 25 24.39 -6.19 33.53
CA ALA A 25 23.38 -5.35 32.86
C ALA A 25 23.02 -5.90 31.50
N LEU A 26 23.96 -6.38 30.70
CA LEU A 26 23.71 -7.00 29.43
C LEU A 26 22.88 -8.27 29.55
N ASP A 27 23.14 -9.10 30.56
CA ASP A 27 22.36 -10.32 30.80
C ASP A 27 20.90 -10.00 31.14
N VAL A 28 20.67 -8.98 31.95
CA VAL A 28 19.30 -8.52 32.26
C VAL A 28 18.60 -7.99 30.99
N ILE A 29 19.28 -7.15 30.20
CA ILE A 29 18.68 -6.54 28.99
C ILE A 29 18.36 -7.60 27.93
N LYS A 30 19.14 -8.69 27.84
CA LYS A 30 18.88 -9.79 26.88
C LYS A 30 17.73 -10.69 27.28
N ASN A 31 17.53 -10.89 28.59
CA ASN A 31 16.57 -11.84 29.12
C ASN A 31 15.22 -11.21 29.48
N GLU A 32 15.18 -9.91 29.71
CA GLU A 32 13.98 -9.18 30.15
C GLU A 32 13.60 -8.07 29.15
N ASN A 33 12.31 -7.75 29.10
CA ASN A 33 11.82 -6.65 28.26
C ASN A 33 12.00 -5.31 29.01
N ILE A 34 13.11 -4.62 28.73
CA ILE A 34 13.47 -3.37 29.37
C ILE A 34 12.92 -2.17 28.60
N ASN A 35 12.16 -1.32 29.29
CA ASN A 35 11.55 -0.13 28.72
C ASN A 35 12.42 1.13 28.84
N LEU A 36 13.30 1.19 29.83
CA LEU A 36 14.22 2.29 30.10
C LEU A 36 15.46 1.76 30.80
N ILE A 37 16.62 2.31 30.50
CA ILE A 37 17.88 2.03 31.18
C ILE A 37 18.31 3.28 31.93
N LEU A 38 18.51 3.13 33.25
CA LEU A 38 19.12 4.15 34.11
C LEU A 38 20.47 3.63 34.54
N THR A 39 21.54 4.27 34.09
CA THR A 39 22.93 3.80 34.32
C THR A 39 23.81 4.87 34.89
N ASP A 40 24.73 4.48 35.79
CA ASP A 40 25.83 5.35 36.18
C ASP A 40 26.86 5.43 35.05
N ILE A 41 27.50 6.56 34.90
CA ILE A 41 28.62 6.72 33.96
C ILE A 41 29.75 5.80 34.36
N TRP A 42 30.03 5.70 35.66
CA TRP A 42 31.11 4.93 36.25
C TRP A 42 30.60 3.70 36.98
N MET A 43 30.93 2.52 36.52
CA MET A 43 30.59 1.24 37.14
C MET A 43 31.83 0.36 37.29
N ASP A 44 31.96 -0.38 38.41
CA ASP A 44 33.00 -1.38 38.66
C ASP A 44 34.46 -0.89 38.44
N ASN A 45 34.80 0.30 38.94
CA ASN A 45 36.07 0.95 38.68
C ASN A 45 36.38 1.22 37.18
N ASN A 46 35.42 1.03 36.30
CA ASN A 46 35.53 1.36 34.88
C ASN A 46 34.84 2.70 34.62
N THR A 47 35.61 3.69 34.23
CA THR A 47 35.15 5.08 34.02
C THR A 47 34.34 5.24 32.74
N VAL A 48 34.20 4.19 31.90
CA VAL A 48 33.51 4.21 30.61
C VAL A 48 32.42 3.14 30.48
N ALA A 49 32.19 2.32 31.49
CA ALA A 49 31.23 1.19 31.43
C ALA A 49 29.83 1.65 31.12
N GLY A 50 29.35 2.76 31.69
CA GLY A 50 28.03 3.31 31.36
C GLY A 50 27.91 3.82 29.92
N LEU A 51 29.00 4.41 29.39
CA LEU A 51 29.02 4.83 27.95
C LEU A 51 29.05 3.63 27.01
N GLN A 52 29.75 2.56 27.35
CA GLN A 52 29.75 1.32 26.58
C GLN A 52 28.35 0.67 26.56
N LEU A 53 27.64 0.70 27.70
CA LEU A 53 26.28 0.22 27.79
C LEU A 53 25.30 1.06 26.91
N LEU A 54 25.48 2.37 26.89
CA LEU A 54 24.75 3.29 26.02
C LEU A 54 25.00 2.97 24.55
N GLU A 55 26.25 2.82 24.13
CA GLU A 55 26.61 2.49 22.75
C GLU A 55 26.01 1.13 22.32
N TRP A 56 26.12 0.13 23.20
CA TRP A 56 25.53 -1.18 22.95
C TRP A 56 24.00 -1.09 22.82
N SER A 57 23.33 -0.37 23.72
CA SER A 57 21.87 -0.18 23.66
C SER A 57 21.44 0.51 22.37
N LYS A 58 22.15 1.55 21.93
CA LYS A 58 21.87 2.24 20.67
C LYS A 58 22.00 1.35 19.45
N LYS A 59 22.96 0.43 19.45
CA LYS A 59 23.21 -0.48 18.34
C LYS A 59 22.18 -1.62 18.27
N ASN A 60 21.76 -2.15 19.44
CA ASN A 60 20.97 -3.38 19.52
C ASN A 60 19.49 -3.12 19.89
N ASN A 61 19.20 -2.01 20.59
CA ASN A 61 17.87 -1.66 21.07
C ASN A 61 17.66 -0.13 21.05
N HIS A 62 17.68 0.45 19.87
CA HIS A 62 17.66 1.91 19.65
C HIS A 62 16.39 2.62 20.15
N LEU A 63 15.29 1.88 20.41
CA LEU A 63 14.03 2.43 20.92
C LEU A 63 14.01 2.54 22.46
N THR A 64 14.98 1.91 23.18
CA THR A 64 15.04 1.99 24.63
C THR A 64 15.84 3.22 25.05
N PRO A 65 15.22 4.21 25.73
CA PRO A 65 15.92 5.39 26.21
C PRO A 65 16.91 5.02 27.32
N VAL A 66 18.05 5.69 27.30
CA VAL A 66 19.11 5.55 28.32
C VAL A 66 19.28 6.89 29.02
N ILE A 67 19.08 6.92 30.34
CA ILE A 67 19.36 8.06 31.22
C ILE A 67 20.69 7.79 31.95
N MET A 68 21.58 8.74 31.88
CA MET A 68 22.90 8.63 32.52
C MET A 68 22.92 9.34 33.86
N MET A 69 23.50 8.72 34.91
CA MET A 69 23.74 9.33 36.22
C MET A 69 25.21 9.73 36.33
N SER A 70 25.48 10.92 36.87
CA SER A 70 26.84 11.41 37.10
C SER A 70 27.01 11.93 38.52
N GLY A 71 28.13 11.58 39.18
CA GLY A 71 28.49 12.05 40.53
C GLY A 71 29.34 13.32 40.57
N HIS A 72 29.92 13.73 39.44
CA HIS A 72 30.71 14.97 39.33
C HIS A 72 30.28 15.70 38.07
N GLY A 73 29.75 16.90 38.24
CA GLY A 73 29.20 17.74 37.16
C GLY A 73 30.23 18.18 36.11
N ASN A 74 30.93 17.24 35.50
CA ASN A 74 31.82 17.54 34.39
C ASN A 74 30.99 17.70 33.12
N ILE A 75 30.81 18.95 32.71
CA ILE A 75 30.07 19.36 31.49
C ILE A 75 30.55 18.54 30.26
N GLU A 76 31.87 18.23 30.20
CA GLU A 76 32.42 17.42 29.11
C GLU A 76 31.84 16.00 29.06
N THR A 77 31.61 15.37 30.21
CA THR A 77 31.07 13.99 30.28
C THR A 77 29.58 13.98 29.94
N ALA A 78 28.82 14.99 30.38
CA ALA A 78 27.44 15.18 29.98
C ALA A 78 27.29 15.44 28.46
N MET A 79 28.18 16.27 27.89
CA MET A 79 28.22 16.50 26.45
C MET A 79 28.60 15.24 25.64
N LYS A 80 29.54 14.42 26.18
CA LYS A 80 29.85 13.12 25.55
C LYS A 80 28.66 12.17 25.57
N ALA A 81 27.98 12.04 26.71
CA ALA A 81 26.77 11.21 26.83
C ALA A 81 25.66 11.67 25.85
N ALA A 82 25.40 12.98 25.77
CA ALA A 82 24.44 13.55 24.82
C ALA A 82 24.83 13.28 23.35
N LYS A 83 26.11 13.47 22.98
CA LYS A 83 26.59 13.14 21.63
C LYS A 83 26.52 11.65 21.30
N SER A 84 26.67 10.77 22.29
CA SER A 84 26.52 9.32 22.16
C SER A 84 25.04 8.89 22.14
N GLY A 85 24.10 9.84 22.25
CA GLY A 85 22.67 9.59 22.10
C GLY A 85 21.97 9.18 23.40
N ALA A 86 22.47 9.48 24.57
CA ALA A 86 21.68 9.38 25.80
C ALA A 86 20.42 10.22 25.68
N PHE A 87 19.32 9.76 26.30
CA PHE A 87 18.09 10.53 26.35
C PHE A 87 18.27 11.81 27.15
N ASP A 88 18.83 11.66 28.35
CA ASP A 88 19.20 12.78 29.21
C ASP A 88 20.22 12.31 30.25
N PHE A 89 20.69 13.24 31.12
CA PHE A 89 21.53 12.93 32.25
C PHE A 89 21.01 13.56 33.55
N ILE A 90 21.30 12.93 34.68
CA ILE A 90 20.96 13.45 36.00
C ILE A 90 22.19 13.49 36.90
N GLU A 91 22.41 14.64 37.53
CA GLU A 91 23.56 14.84 38.43
C GLU A 91 23.19 14.42 39.84
N LYS A 92 24.12 13.73 40.52
CA LYS A 92 24.04 13.34 41.92
C LYS A 92 24.61 14.42 42.81
N PRO A 93 23.99 14.76 43.96
CA PRO A 93 22.74 14.22 44.48
C PRO A 93 21.50 14.84 43.75
N PHE A 94 20.48 14.02 43.52
CA PHE A 94 19.23 14.43 42.85
C PHE A 94 18.02 14.21 43.78
N LYS A 95 16.96 14.98 43.54
CA LYS A 95 15.67 14.79 44.19
C LYS A 95 14.87 13.71 43.46
N SER A 96 14.08 12.90 44.18
CA SER A 96 13.22 11.85 43.64
C SER A 96 12.25 12.37 42.59
N GLU A 97 11.64 13.54 42.84
CA GLU A 97 10.66 14.12 41.91
C GLU A 97 11.29 14.44 40.53
N ARG A 98 12.56 14.91 40.52
CA ARG A 98 13.28 15.19 39.26
C ARG A 98 13.60 13.90 38.50
N LEU A 99 13.96 12.83 39.20
CA LEU A 99 14.25 11.53 38.60
C LEU A 99 12.97 10.94 37.96
N ILE A 100 11.87 10.96 38.70
CA ILE A 100 10.57 10.44 38.24
C ILE A 100 10.12 11.20 37.00
N LEU A 101 10.12 12.54 37.02
CA LEU A 101 9.75 13.38 35.88
C LEU A 101 10.59 13.07 34.63
N LEU A 102 11.90 12.83 34.82
CA LEU A 102 12.79 12.50 33.72
C LEU A 102 12.50 11.12 33.13
N ILE A 103 12.19 10.14 33.97
CA ILE A 103 11.80 8.79 33.56
C ILE A 103 10.49 8.81 32.81
N GLU A 104 9.47 9.52 33.30
CA GLU A 104 8.18 9.67 32.61
C GLU A 104 8.33 10.25 31.22
N LYS A 105 9.09 11.35 31.07
CA LYS A 105 9.41 11.95 29.76
C LYS A 105 10.12 10.98 28.82
N ALA A 106 11.05 10.19 29.35
CA ALA A 106 11.78 9.21 28.55
C ALA A 106 10.88 8.06 28.08
N LEU A 107 9.94 7.63 28.92
CA LEU A 107 8.96 6.61 28.56
C LEU A 107 7.92 7.13 27.56
N GLU A 108 7.46 8.38 27.69
CA GLU A 108 6.59 9.02 26.72
C GLU A 108 7.26 9.13 25.33
N ASP A 109 8.51 9.60 25.28
CA ASP A 109 9.31 9.68 24.05
C ASP A 109 9.48 8.29 23.41
N ARG A 110 9.72 7.26 24.22
CA ARG A 110 9.78 5.87 23.74
C ARG A 110 8.46 5.42 23.11
N ILE A 111 7.32 5.70 23.74
CA ILE A 111 6.00 5.35 23.22
C ILE A 111 5.76 6.05 21.87
N LEU A 112 6.11 7.33 21.76
CA LEU A 112 6.01 8.08 20.52
C LEU A 112 6.90 7.49 19.42
N LYS A 113 8.17 7.16 19.76
CA LYS A 113 9.11 6.53 18.81
C LYS A 113 8.65 5.16 18.34
N ILE A 114 8.07 4.34 19.22
CA ILE A 114 7.48 3.05 18.85
C ILE A 114 6.31 3.26 17.89
N LYS A 115 5.39 4.19 18.20
CA LYS A 115 4.25 4.50 17.31
C LYS A 115 4.72 4.98 15.93
N ILE A 116 5.74 5.85 15.87
CA ILE A 116 6.32 6.31 14.61
C ILE A 116 6.95 5.14 13.86
N PHE A 117 7.74 4.31 14.53
CA PHE A 117 8.38 3.13 13.94
C PHE A 117 7.37 2.11 13.42
N ASP A 118 6.30 1.83 14.17
CA ASP A 118 5.21 0.95 13.75
C ASP A 118 4.45 1.54 12.56
N TYR A 119 4.21 2.86 12.57
CA TYR A 119 3.58 3.56 11.45
C TYR A 119 4.47 3.49 10.19
N GLU A 120 5.75 3.82 10.29
CA GLU A 120 6.71 3.76 9.18
C GLU A 120 6.86 2.33 8.64
N THR A 121 6.89 1.33 9.52
CA THR A 121 6.98 -0.09 9.13
C THR A 121 5.71 -0.53 8.41
N SER A 122 4.54 -0.17 8.92
CA SER A 122 3.26 -0.47 8.28
C SER A 122 3.09 0.24 6.94
N GLU A 123 3.52 1.50 6.82
CA GLU A 123 3.56 2.23 5.55
C GLU A 123 4.58 1.62 4.57
N ASN A 124 5.70 1.10 5.07
CA ASN A 124 6.69 0.41 4.25
C ASN A 124 6.12 -0.89 3.66
N GLU A 125 5.48 -1.71 4.49
CA GLU A 125 4.80 -2.94 4.04
C GLU A 125 3.69 -2.64 3.03
N LYS A 126 2.94 -1.54 3.21
CA LYS A 126 1.87 -1.10 2.29
C LYS A 126 2.38 -0.54 0.96
N THR A 127 3.61 -0.03 0.90
CA THR A 127 4.19 0.58 -0.32
C THR A 127 5.12 -0.34 -1.08
N GLU A 128 5.25 -1.60 -0.70
CA GLU A 128 6.09 -2.57 -1.39
C GLU A 128 5.50 -2.97 -2.75
N LEU A 129 6.33 -2.96 -3.81
CA LEU A 129 5.94 -3.39 -5.14
C LEU A 129 6.12 -4.91 -5.28
N ILE A 130 5.01 -5.65 -5.23
CA ILE A 130 5.00 -7.10 -5.32
C ILE A 130 4.77 -7.55 -6.76
N GLY A 131 5.59 -8.50 -7.23
CA GLY A 131 5.50 -9.13 -8.54
C GLY A 131 6.85 -9.55 -9.07
N ASP A 132 6.88 -10.75 -9.66
CA ASP A 132 8.07 -11.43 -10.18
C ASP A 132 7.99 -11.69 -11.69
N SER A 133 6.85 -11.41 -12.32
CA SER A 133 6.66 -11.53 -13.77
C SER A 133 7.63 -10.66 -14.54
N ASN A 134 8.03 -11.10 -15.73
CA ASN A 134 8.94 -10.34 -16.59
C ASN A 134 8.38 -8.97 -16.97
N LEU A 135 7.07 -8.87 -17.20
CA LEU A 135 6.42 -7.59 -17.52
C LEU A 135 6.54 -6.62 -16.32
N PHE A 136 6.31 -7.09 -15.10
CA PHE A 136 6.39 -6.22 -13.93
C PHE A 136 7.84 -5.90 -13.53
N LYS A 137 8.79 -6.82 -13.73
CA LYS A 137 10.23 -6.55 -13.58
C LYS A 137 10.71 -5.44 -14.50
N ASN A 138 10.23 -5.41 -15.75
CA ASN A 138 10.52 -4.31 -16.67
C ASN A 138 9.99 -2.97 -16.14
N VAL A 139 8.78 -2.95 -15.58
CA VAL A 139 8.25 -1.74 -14.93
C VAL A 139 9.14 -1.32 -13.77
N LYS A 140 9.50 -2.23 -12.86
CA LYS A 140 10.41 -1.94 -11.74
C LYS A 140 11.74 -1.34 -12.21
N SER A 141 12.35 -1.93 -13.23
CA SER A 141 13.61 -1.43 -13.80
C SER A 141 13.50 -0.01 -14.39
N GLN A 142 12.34 0.36 -14.99
CA GLN A 142 12.08 1.73 -15.41
C GLN A 142 11.91 2.66 -14.21
N LEU A 143 11.20 2.23 -13.18
CA LEU A 143 10.99 2.99 -11.96
C LEU A 143 12.31 3.31 -11.24
N ASP A 144 13.22 2.35 -11.13
CA ASP A 144 14.54 2.54 -10.50
C ASP A 144 15.34 3.66 -11.17
N LYS A 145 15.25 3.81 -12.51
CA LYS A 145 15.90 4.90 -13.26
C LYS A 145 15.24 6.26 -13.02
N ILE A 146 13.94 6.28 -12.82
CA ILE A 146 13.14 7.50 -12.72
C ILE A 146 13.20 8.11 -11.29
N VAL A 147 13.40 7.29 -10.30
CA VAL A 147 13.48 7.70 -8.88
C VAL A 147 14.54 8.80 -8.69
N LEU A 148 15.69 8.67 -9.34
CA LEU A 148 16.81 9.61 -9.24
C LEU A 148 16.59 10.93 -10.00
N SER A 149 15.52 11.03 -10.80
CA SER A 149 15.21 12.23 -11.56
C SER A 149 14.00 12.95 -11.00
N ASN A 150 13.97 14.29 -11.15
CA ASN A 150 12.76 15.08 -10.84
C ASN A 150 11.79 15.15 -12.04
N SER A 151 11.95 14.28 -13.04
CA SER A 151 11.11 14.24 -14.23
C SER A 151 9.66 13.94 -13.89
N ARG A 152 8.74 14.50 -14.69
CA ARG A 152 7.31 14.18 -14.62
C ARG A 152 7.08 12.77 -15.14
N VAL A 153 6.21 12.05 -14.45
CA VAL A 153 5.89 10.65 -14.76
C VAL A 153 4.40 10.54 -15.09
N LEU A 154 4.08 9.83 -16.14
CA LEU A 154 2.72 9.55 -16.56
C LEU A 154 2.47 8.04 -16.47
N LEU A 155 1.69 7.62 -15.49
CA LEU A 155 1.33 6.21 -15.26
C LEU A 155 0.05 5.88 -16.01
N ASN A 156 0.13 4.99 -16.99
CA ASN A 156 -1.05 4.50 -17.69
C ASN A 156 -1.29 3.03 -17.39
N GLY A 157 -2.54 2.66 -17.15
CA GLY A 157 -2.94 1.28 -16.86
C GLY A 157 -4.35 1.17 -16.31
N PRO A 158 -4.96 -0.02 -16.35
CA PRO A 158 -6.35 -0.21 -15.96
C PRO A 158 -6.60 0.14 -14.48
N SER A 159 -7.87 0.39 -14.15
CA SER A 159 -8.27 0.65 -12.77
C SER A 159 -7.88 -0.52 -11.86
N GLY A 160 -7.40 -0.22 -10.65
CA GLY A 160 -6.98 -1.23 -9.68
C GLY A 160 -5.63 -1.90 -9.98
N SER A 161 -4.87 -1.47 -11.00
CA SER A 161 -3.56 -2.04 -11.34
C SER A 161 -2.41 -1.66 -10.40
N GLY A 162 -2.63 -0.66 -9.52
CA GLY A 162 -1.65 -0.18 -8.54
C GLY A 162 -0.95 1.13 -8.89
N LYS A 163 -1.55 1.98 -9.75
CA LYS A 163 -0.97 3.28 -10.17
C LYS A 163 -0.59 4.17 -8.98
N GLU A 164 -1.47 4.34 -8.01
CA GLU A 164 -1.20 5.14 -6.81
C GLU A 164 -0.06 4.54 -5.97
N LEU A 165 -0.04 3.21 -5.80
CA LEU A 165 1.04 2.52 -5.09
C LEU A 165 2.40 2.79 -5.74
N ILE A 166 2.46 2.73 -7.07
CA ILE A 166 3.68 3.05 -7.84
C ILE A 166 4.08 4.52 -7.65
N ALA A 167 3.13 5.46 -7.66
CA ALA A 167 3.42 6.87 -7.42
C ALA A 167 3.98 7.10 -6.01
N ARG A 168 3.42 6.48 -4.98
CA ARG A 168 3.94 6.50 -3.60
C ARG A 168 5.32 5.87 -3.49
N TRP A 169 5.55 4.76 -4.19
CA TRP A 169 6.85 4.12 -4.25
C TRP A 169 7.92 5.02 -4.89
N ILE A 170 7.59 5.69 -6.01
CA ILE A 170 8.50 6.67 -6.66
C ILE A 170 8.86 7.79 -5.67
N HIS A 171 7.86 8.37 -5.00
CA HIS A 171 8.09 9.44 -4.03
C HIS A 171 9.00 8.99 -2.88
N LYS A 172 8.69 7.84 -2.27
CA LYS A 172 9.40 7.29 -1.11
C LYS A 172 10.86 6.98 -1.38
N ASN A 173 11.19 6.59 -2.60
CA ASN A 173 12.56 6.27 -3.00
C ASN A 173 13.29 7.47 -3.64
N SER A 174 12.63 8.64 -3.79
CA SER A 174 13.20 9.85 -4.36
C SER A 174 13.90 10.73 -3.31
N GLU A 175 14.60 11.77 -3.77
CA GLU A 175 15.18 12.80 -2.90
C GLU A 175 14.11 13.56 -2.10
N ARG A 176 12.85 13.54 -2.57
CA ARG A 176 11.70 14.23 -1.94
C ARG A 176 10.97 13.37 -0.90
N LYS A 177 11.49 12.22 -0.50
CA LYS A 177 10.85 11.27 0.44
C LYS A 177 10.46 11.85 1.80
N ASN A 178 11.16 12.90 2.25
CA ASN A 178 10.92 13.57 3.53
C ASN A 178 9.94 14.76 3.41
N PHE A 179 9.42 15.02 2.20
CA PHE A 179 8.48 16.10 1.92
C PHE A 179 7.07 15.53 1.67
N PRO A 180 6.02 16.38 1.61
CA PRO A 180 4.66 15.89 1.43
C PRO A 180 4.45 15.12 0.12
N PHE A 181 3.65 14.04 0.19
CA PHE A 181 3.03 13.38 -0.96
C PHE A 181 1.53 13.65 -0.93
N ILE A 182 1.05 14.48 -1.85
CA ILE A 182 -0.35 14.90 -1.89
C ILE A 182 -1.03 14.24 -3.09
N VAL A 183 -2.25 13.73 -2.88
CA VAL A 183 -3.08 13.09 -3.91
C VAL A 183 -4.19 14.05 -4.33
N ALA A 184 -4.25 14.34 -5.62
CA ALA A 184 -5.36 15.04 -6.26
C ALA A 184 -6.22 14.02 -7.03
N SER A 185 -7.35 13.64 -6.45
CA SER A 185 -8.32 12.70 -7.05
C SER A 185 -9.21 13.46 -8.04
N CYS A 186 -8.81 13.52 -9.32
CA CYS A 186 -9.49 14.35 -10.33
C CYS A 186 -10.94 13.93 -10.55
N ALA A 187 -11.25 12.64 -10.42
CA ALA A 187 -12.61 12.12 -10.55
C ALA A 187 -13.61 12.63 -9.48
N THR A 188 -13.11 13.12 -8.33
CA THR A 188 -13.96 13.63 -7.24
C THR A 188 -14.06 15.15 -7.25
N LEU A 189 -13.30 15.85 -8.10
CA LEU A 189 -13.30 17.29 -8.19
C LEU A 189 -14.47 17.77 -9.08
N SER A 190 -15.42 18.48 -8.48
CA SER A 190 -16.46 19.15 -9.28
C SER A 190 -15.84 20.30 -10.08
N PRO A 191 -16.35 20.59 -11.30
CA PRO A 191 -15.82 21.66 -12.15
C PRO A 191 -15.69 23.01 -11.43
N GLU A 192 -16.66 23.36 -10.58
CA GLU A 192 -16.70 24.64 -9.86
C GLU A 192 -15.65 24.74 -8.75
N ARG A 193 -15.21 23.58 -8.20
CA ARG A 193 -14.28 23.54 -7.06
C ARG A 193 -12.87 23.08 -7.41
N ALA A 194 -12.68 22.52 -8.61
CA ALA A 194 -11.38 21.97 -9.02
C ALA A 194 -10.26 23.01 -8.88
N GLU A 195 -10.49 24.22 -9.30
CA GLU A 195 -9.52 25.32 -9.20
C GLU A 195 -9.29 25.76 -7.75
N GLU A 196 -10.34 25.87 -6.93
CA GLU A 196 -10.23 26.23 -5.50
C GLU A 196 -9.38 25.20 -4.75
N VAL A 197 -9.60 23.93 -5.02
CA VAL A 197 -8.87 22.83 -4.37
C VAL A 197 -7.40 22.81 -4.80
N LEU A 198 -7.13 22.99 -6.10
CA LEU A 198 -5.76 22.92 -6.62
C LEU A 198 -4.92 24.16 -6.28
N PHE A 199 -5.48 25.35 -6.45
CA PHE A 199 -4.74 26.61 -6.35
C PHE A 199 -5.01 27.41 -5.07
N GLY A 200 -6.08 27.06 -4.34
CA GLY A 200 -6.49 27.78 -3.14
C GLY A 200 -7.16 29.12 -3.45
N TRP A 201 -7.66 29.79 -2.42
CA TRP A 201 -8.28 31.10 -2.52
C TRP A 201 -7.79 32.05 -1.42
N ASP A 202 -7.88 33.38 -1.66
CA ASP A 202 -7.42 34.41 -0.75
C ASP A 202 -8.61 35.21 -0.22
N LYS A 203 -8.50 35.74 1.00
CA LYS A 203 -9.50 36.55 1.73
C LYS A 203 -9.98 37.79 0.97
N SER A 204 -9.22 38.31 0.01
CA SER A 204 -9.53 39.49 -0.76
C SER A 204 -10.68 39.30 -1.75
N SER A 205 -11.15 38.10 -1.98
CA SER A 205 -12.30 37.83 -2.84
C SER A 205 -13.60 37.93 -2.01
N ASN A 206 -14.43 38.91 -2.30
CA ASN A 206 -15.79 39.08 -1.72
C ASN A 206 -16.77 37.93 -2.10
N ILE A 207 -16.28 36.77 -2.48
CA ILE A 207 -17.05 35.65 -3.08
C ILE A 207 -17.61 34.69 -2.02
N LYS A 208 -17.01 34.65 -0.81
CA LYS A 208 -17.50 33.82 0.30
C LYS A 208 -17.42 34.58 1.63
N ASN A 209 -18.46 34.41 2.47
CA ASN A 209 -18.52 34.98 3.83
C ASN A 209 -17.58 34.28 4.84
N ASP A 210 -16.69 33.40 4.39
CA ASP A 210 -15.74 32.69 5.25
C ASP A 210 -14.46 33.52 5.42
N ASN A 211 -14.15 33.82 6.67
CA ASN A 211 -13.01 34.66 7.09
C ASN A 211 -11.62 33.95 6.98
N GLU A 212 -11.51 32.79 6.32
CA GLU A 212 -10.27 32.03 6.25
C GLU A 212 -9.80 31.83 4.81
N SER A 213 -8.51 32.06 4.53
CA SER A 213 -7.85 31.70 3.28
C SER A 213 -7.59 30.20 3.22
N SER A 214 -7.76 29.56 2.06
CA SER A 214 -7.45 28.14 1.88
C SER A 214 -6.14 27.94 1.12
N LEU A 215 -5.33 26.99 1.61
CA LEU A 215 -4.13 26.53 0.91
C LEU A 215 -4.52 25.52 -0.16
N GLY A 216 -4.12 25.75 -1.41
CA GLY A 216 -4.30 24.82 -2.51
C GLY A 216 -3.37 23.60 -2.41
N LEU A 217 -3.71 22.51 -3.13
CA LEU A 217 -2.90 21.28 -3.15
C LEU A 217 -1.47 21.53 -3.65
N PHE A 218 -1.27 22.50 -4.55
CA PHE A 218 0.08 22.89 -5.01
C PHE A 218 0.92 23.50 -3.89
N GLU A 219 0.35 24.33 -3.03
CA GLU A 219 1.08 24.88 -1.89
C GLU A 219 1.36 23.81 -0.84
N GLN A 220 0.39 22.95 -0.57
CA GLN A 220 0.54 21.83 0.39
C GLN A 220 1.62 20.83 -0.05
N SER A 221 1.82 20.68 -1.37
CA SER A 221 2.82 19.78 -1.94
C SER A 221 4.18 20.45 -2.22
N ASN A 222 4.39 21.68 -1.76
CA ASN A 222 5.63 22.42 -2.01
C ASN A 222 6.87 21.65 -1.50
N ASN A 223 7.93 21.61 -2.30
CA ASN A 223 9.13 20.79 -2.17
C ASN A 223 8.87 19.26 -2.25
N GLY A 224 7.61 18.83 -2.28
CA GLY A 224 7.15 17.46 -2.29
C GLY A 224 6.74 16.94 -3.68
N THR A 225 5.74 16.07 -3.68
CA THR A 225 5.18 15.44 -4.88
C THR A 225 3.66 15.58 -4.89
N LEU A 226 3.12 16.03 -6.01
CA LEU A 226 1.68 16.06 -6.28
C LEU A 226 1.32 14.95 -7.27
N PHE A 227 0.46 14.05 -6.84
CA PHE A 227 -0.03 12.94 -7.65
C PHE A 227 -1.46 13.23 -8.13
N PHE A 228 -1.63 13.31 -9.45
CA PHE A 228 -2.95 13.42 -10.09
C PHE A 228 -3.48 12.03 -10.42
N ASP A 229 -4.52 11.59 -9.74
CA ASP A 229 -5.21 10.34 -10.08
C ASP A 229 -6.34 10.61 -11.07
N GLU A 230 -6.36 9.87 -12.17
CA GLU A 230 -7.29 10.00 -13.30
C GLU A 230 -7.32 11.42 -13.92
N ILE A 231 -6.16 11.90 -14.39
CA ILE A 231 -5.96 13.27 -14.91
C ILE A 231 -6.94 13.65 -16.05
N CYS A 232 -7.44 12.68 -16.82
CA CYS A 232 -8.42 12.92 -17.90
C CYS A 232 -9.81 13.33 -17.37
N ASP A 233 -10.07 13.19 -16.07
CA ASP A 233 -11.33 13.59 -15.45
C ASP A 233 -11.29 15.04 -14.95
N LEU A 234 -10.13 15.71 -15.05
CA LEU A 234 -10.01 17.11 -14.68
C LEU A 234 -10.72 18.02 -15.71
N PRO A 235 -11.49 19.03 -15.28
CA PRO A 235 -12.15 19.95 -16.20
C PRO A 235 -11.18 20.68 -17.15
N LEU A 236 -11.56 20.86 -18.41
CA LEU A 236 -10.69 21.42 -19.46
C LEU A 236 -10.16 22.83 -19.12
N GLU A 237 -10.95 23.68 -18.44
CA GLU A 237 -10.52 25.00 -17.99
C GLU A 237 -9.38 24.90 -16.98
N THR A 238 -9.52 23.99 -16.01
CA THR A 238 -8.50 23.71 -14.99
C THR A 238 -7.26 23.10 -15.60
N GLN A 239 -7.40 22.24 -16.65
CA GLN A 239 -6.25 21.70 -17.39
C GLN A 239 -5.42 22.84 -18.02
N GLY A 240 -6.04 23.89 -18.57
CA GLY A 240 -5.35 25.05 -19.12
C GLY A 240 -4.48 25.78 -18.09
N LYS A 241 -5.01 26.02 -16.87
CA LYS A 241 -4.24 26.61 -15.77
C LYS A 241 -3.13 25.68 -15.28
N LEU A 242 -3.40 24.38 -15.26
CA LEU A 242 -2.40 23.37 -14.89
C LEU A 242 -1.19 23.39 -15.81
N VAL A 243 -1.38 23.58 -17.13
CA VAL A 243 -0.29 23.73 -18.10
C VAL A 243 0.66 24.87 -17.70
N GLN A 244 0.12 26.04 -17.30
CA GLN A 244 0.92 27.17 -16.86
C GLN A 244 1.71 26.85 -15.59
N VAL A 245 1.06 26.25 -14.59
CA VAL A 245 1.73 25.90 -13.32
C VAL A 245 2.84 24.89 -13.53
N ILE A 246 2.61 23.90 -14.39
CA ILE A 246 3.64 22.89 -14.74
C ILE A 246 4.85 23.54 -15.42
N GLN A 247 4.63 24.61 -16.21
CA GLN A 247 5.69 25.30 -16.93
C GLN A 247 6.47 26.25 -16.03
N ASP A 248 5.73 27.11 -15.29
CA ASP A 248 6.30 28.26 -14.61
C ASP A 248 6.59 27.99 -13.12
N GLN A 249 6.15 26.83 -12.60
CA GLN A 249 6.18 26.50 -11.16
C GLN A 249 5.61 27.64 -10.29
N SER A 250 4.55 28.29 -10.82
CA SER A 250 3.93 29.42 -10.16
C SER A 250 2.50 29.63 -10.66
N PHE A 251 1.65 30.20 -9.80
CA PHE A 251 0.25 30.47 -10.08
C PHE A 251 -0.27 31.65 -9.26
N TYR A 252 -1.51 32.05 -9.52
CA TYR A 252 -2.25 33.03 -8.73
C TYR A 252 -3.38 32.31 -8.01
N LYS A 253 -3.55 32.62 -6.72
CA LYS A 253 -4.73 32.14 -5.96
C LYS A 253 -5.99 32.78 -6.52
N ILE A 254 -7.12 32.08 -6.37
CA ILE A 254 -8.39 32.63 -6.77
C ILE A 254 -8.67 33.91 -5.95
N GLY A 255 -9.02 34.99 -6.63
CA GLY A 255 -9.29 36.30 -6.01
C GLY A 255 -8.06 37.07 -5.53
N SER A 256 -6.84 36.65 -5.90
CA SER A 256 -5.61 37.34 -5.53
C SER A 256 -4.73 37.61 -6.75
N ASN A 257 -4.09 38.76 -6.76
CA ASN A 257 -3.06 39.10 -7.77
C ASN A 257 -1.64 38.75 -7.29
N LYS A 258 -1.50 38.09 -6.14
CA LYS A 258 -0.20 37.72 -5.61
C LYS A 258 0.23 36.40 -6.26
N LYS A 259 1.39 36.43 -6.89
CA LYS A 259 2.01 35.23 -7.49
C LYS A 259 2.57 34.32 -6.41
N VAL A 260 2.19 33.06 -6.44
CA VAL A 260 2.70 31.99 -5.56
C VAL A 260 3.67 31.13 -6.37
N THR A 261 4.89 30.97 -5.87
CA THR A 261 5.91 30.10 -6.48
C THR A 261 6.03 28.82 -5.67
N VAL A 262 6.09 27.70 -6.36
CA VAL A 262 6.17 26.35 -5.74
C VAL A 262 7.20 25.50 -6.48
N ASP A 263 7.81 24.58 -5.76
CA ASP A 263 8.64 23.53 -6.36
C ASP A 263 7.99 22.17 -6.11
N VAL A 264 7.28 21.63 -7.12
CA VAL A 264 6.49 20.42 -6.99
C VAL A 264 6.85 19.43 -8.08
N ARG A 265 7.20 18.18 -7.67
CA ARG A 265 7.31 17.07 -8.62
C ARG A 265 5.89 16.57 -8.95
N ILE A 266 5.61 16.39 -10.23
CA ILE A 266 4.29 15.94 -10.71
C ILE A 266 4.37 14.49 -11.18
N ILE A 267 3.44 13.67 -10.68
CA ILE A 267 3.16 12.33 -11.16
C ILE A 267 1.67 12.30 -11.53
N SER A 268 1.33 11.82 -12.71
CA SER A 268 -0.05 11.74 -13.18
C SER A 268 -0.43 10.30 -13.52
N ALA A 269 -1.69 9.95 -13.36
CA ALA A 269 -2.20 8.63 -13.71
C ALA A 269 -3.48 8.72 -14.55
N SER A 270 -3.68 7.73 -15.42
CA SER A 270 -4.94 7.54 -16.17
C SER A 270 -5.21 6.06 -16.41
N ASN A 271 -6.49 5.70 -16.41
CA ASN A 271 -6.98 4.39 -16.87
C ASN A 271 -7.50 4.42 -18.31
N LYS A 272 -7.63 5.62 -18.92
CA LYS A 272 -8.12 5.83 -20.27
C LYS A 272 -6.97 5.79 -21.29
N ASP A 273 -7.31 5.50 -22.53
CA ASP A 273 -6.38 5.75 -23.65
C ASP A 273 -6.19 7.26 -23.80
N LEU A 274 -4.98 7.70 -23.49
CA LEU A 274 -4.63 9.13 -23.47
C LEU A 274 -4.68 9.77 -24.86
N LEU A 275 -4.21 9.05 -25.88
CA LEU A 275 -4.26 9.55 -27.26
C LEU A 275 -5.68 9.67 -27.80
N GLN A 276 -6.52 8.70 -27.42
CA GLN A 276 -7.94 8.77 -27.76
C GLN A 276 -8.63 9.90 -26.96
N SER A 277 -8.30 10.08 -25.67
CA SER A 277 -8.83 11.15 -24.84
C SER A 277 -8.48 12.55 -25.37
N VAL A 278 -7.31 12.71 -26.01
CA VAL A 278 -6.93 13.97 -26.70
C VAL A 278 -7.80 14.18 -27.92
N LYS A 279 -8.01 13.15 -28.76
CA LYS A 279 -8.87 13.23 -29.96
C LYS A 279 -10.32 13.55 -29.63
N ASP A 280 -10.82 12.96 -28.53
CA ASP A 280 -12.21 13.13 -28.07
C ASP A 280 -12.40 14.45 -27.30
N GLY A 281 -11.33 15.22 -27.07
CA GLY A 281 -11.38 16.52 -26.39
C GLY A 281 -11.53 16.44 -24.89
N PHE A 282 -11.33 15.30 -24.25
CA PHE A 282 -11.31 15.15 -22.78
C PHE A 282 -9.97 15.56 -22.16
N LEU A 283 -8.88 15.49 -22.92
CA LEU A 283 -7.55 15.88 -22.48
C LEU A 283 -6.97 16.87 -23.49
N ARG A 284 -6.45 18.01 -22.98
CA ARG A 284 -5.77 18.97 -23.83
C ARG A 284 -4.44 18.42 -24.34
N GLU A 285 -4.15 18.63 -25.61
CA GLU A 285 -2.93 18.16 -26.25
C GLU A 285 -1.66 18.77 -25.61
N ASP A 286 -1.71 20.07 -25.27
CA ASP A 286 -0.59 20.77 -24.63
C ASP A 286 -0.29 20.18 -23.23
N LEU A 287 -1.32 19.82 -22.47
CA LEU A 287 -1.16 19.16 -21.17
C LEU A 287 -0.57 17.75 -21.33
N PHE A 288 -1.09 16.97 -22.28
CA PHE A 288 -0.60 15.61 -22.53
C PHE A 288 0.91 15.59 -22.80
N TYR A 289 1.41 16.41 -23.73
CA TYR A 289 2.85 16.45 -24.02
C TYR A 289 3.70 16.94 -22.85
N ARG A 290 3.15 17.80 -21.99
CA ARG A 290 3.87 18.25 -20.79
C ARG A 290 3.93 17.20 -19.71
N LEU A 291 2.90 16.39 -19.52
CA LEU A 291 2.86 15.31 -18.53
C LEU A 291 3.62 14.06 -19.00
N SER A 292 3.59 13.77 -20.30
CA SER A 292 4.15 12.57 -20.91
C SER A 292 5.66 12.65 -21.14
N VAL A 293 6.43 13.11 -20.14
CA VAL A 293 7.90 13.12 -20.21
C VAL A 293 8.45 11.72 -20.06
N VAL A 294 7.96 10.98 -19.06
CA VAL A 294 8.29 9.57 -18.85
C VAL A 294 7.00 8.77 -18.75
N PRO A 295 6.47 8.25 -19.85
CA PRO A 295 5.30 7.38 -19.82
C PRO A 295 5.67 5.98 -19.34
N ILE A 296 4.88 5.44 -18.40
CA ILE A 296 5.00 4.08 -17.89
C ILE A 296 3.66 3.36 -18.06
N GLN A 297 3.72 2.25 -18.78
CA GLN A 297 2.56 1.38 -18.98
C GLN A 297 2.55 0.30 -17.90
N ILE A 298 1.46 0.23 -17.13
CA ILE A 298 1.27 -0.78 -16.08
C ILE A 298 0.39 -1.90 -16.66
N PRO A 299 0.90 -3.14 -16.75
CA PRO A 299 0.14 -4.24 -17.31
C PRO A 299 -1.04 -4.63 -16.41
N PRO A 300 -2.18 -5.05 -16.99
CA PRO A 300 -3.28 -5.63 -16.22
C PRO A 300 -2.85 -6.93 -15.53
N LEU A 301 -3.56 -7.32 -14.47
CA LEU A 301 -3.20 -8.51 -13.68
C LEU A 301 -3.28 -9.80 -14.50
N ARG A 302 -4.22 -9.91 -15.46
CA ARG A 302 -4.35 -11.06 -16.37
C ARG A 302 -3.11 -11.32 -17.22
N GLU A 303 -2.33 -10.28 -17.58
CA GLU A 303 -1.10 -10.39 -18.36
C GLU A 303 0.13 -10.74 -17.49
N ARG A 304 -0.02 -10.66 -16.15
CA ARG A 304 1.00 -11.01 -15.15
C ARG A 304 0.46 -12.02 -14.11
N SER A 305 -0.24 -13.04 -14.57
CA SER A 305 -0.84 -14.06 -13.72
C SER A 305 0.17 -14.80 -12.82
N GLU A 306 1.46 -14.79 -13.18
CA GLU A 306 2.57 -15.28 -12.35
C GLU A 306 2.67 -14.57 -11.01
N ASP A 307 2.32 -13.27 -10.96
CA ASP A 307 2.40 -12.44 -9.77
C ASP A 307 1.29 -12.74 -8.76
N ILE A 308 0.22 -13.46 -9.16
CA ILE A 308 -0.97 -13.68 -8.32
C ILE A 308 -0.59 -14.42 -7.04
N ASN A 309 0.30 -15.41 -7.09
CA ASN A 309 0.72 -16.14 -5.89
C ASN A 309 1.45 -15.23 -4.89
N SER A 310 2.41 -14.45 -5.37
CA SER A 310 3.18 -13.51 -4.53
C SER A 310 2.26 -12.44 -3.93
N LEU A 311 1.29 -11.94 -4.71
CA LEU A 311 0.28 -10.99 -4.25
C LEU A 311 -0.64 -11.60 -3.19
N ILE A 312 -1.10 -12.84 -3.36
CA ILE A 312 -1.92 -13.56 -2.37
C ILE A 312 -1.15 -13.68 -1.05
N GLN A 313 0.09 -14.16 -1.08
CA GLN A 313 0.90 -14.30 0.13
C GLN A 313 1.12 -12.97 0.85
N HIS A 314 1.42 -11.92 0.10
CA HIS A 314 1.61 -10.58 0.64
C HIS A 314 0.33 -10.04 1.30
N PHE A 315 -0.80 -10.08 0.59
CA PHE A 315 -2.07 -9.58 1.14
C PHE A 315 -2.57 -10.43 2.31
N LEU A 316 -2.42 -11.74 2.28
CA LEU A 316 -2.76 -12.57 3.45
C LEU A 316 -1.95 -12.18 4.67
N LYS A 317 -0.64 -11.94 4.53
CA LYS A 317 0.20 -11.48 5.63
C LYS A 317 -0.30 -10.15 6.21
N LEU A 318 -0.63 -9.17 5.35
CA LEU A 318 -1.13 -7.87 5.78
C LEU A 318 -2.50 -7.97 6.47
N LEU A 319 -3.45 -8.64 5.81
CA LEU A 319 -4.83 -8.75 6.27
C LEU A 319 -4.94 -9.60 7.55
N THR A 320 -4.17 -10.70 7.65
CA THR A 320 -4.10 -11.51 8.89
C THR A 320 -3.63 -10.67 10.09
N LYS A 321 -2.64 -9.80 9.86
CA LYS A 321 -2.15 -8.88 10.90
C LYS A 321 -3.22 -7.82 11.26
N GLU A 322 -3.95 -7.32 10.27
CA GLU A 322 -4.97 -6.28 10.44
C GLU A 322 -6.22 -6.82 11.16
N PHE A 323 -6.71 -7.98 10.76
CA PHE A 323 -7.92 -8.61 11.32
C PHE A 323 -7.66 -9.51 12.54
N GLY A 324 -6.40 -9.77 12.90
CA GLY A 324 -6.05 -10.69 13.99
C GLY A 324 -6.52 -12.14 13.74
N SER A 325 -6.67 -12.53 12.46
CA SER A 325 -7.25 -13.80 12.04
C SER A 325 -6.19 -14.90 11.88
N GLY A 326 -6.64 -16.18 11.80
CA GLY A 326 -5.78 -17.32 11.50
C GLY A 326 -5.23 -17.29 10.06
N LYS A 327 -4.18 -18.06 9.80
CA LYS A 327 -3.61 -18.21 8.46
C LYS A 327 -4.53 -19.03 7.57
N LEU A 328 -4.90 -18.49 6.41
CA LEU A 328 -5.57 -19.23 5.35
C LEU A 328 -4.56 -19.85 4.38
N ASN A 329 -4.85 -21.04 3.93
CA ASN A 329 -4.13 -21.73 2.86
C ASN A 329 -5.04 -21.94 1.66
N PHE A 330 -4.48 -22.11 0.47
CA PHE A 330 -5.24 -22.35 -0.75
C PHE A 330 -4.93 -23.75 -1.29
N SER A 331 -5.95 -24.46 -1.76
CA SER A 331 -5.72 -25.69 -2.49
C SER A 331 -5.09 -25.39 -3.87
N PRO A 332 -4.33 -26.32 -4.46
CA PRO A 332 -3.76 -26.15 -5.80
C PRO A 332 -4.81 -25.80 -6.86
N GLU A 333 -5.99 -26.40 -6.78
CA GLU A 333 -7.11 -26.18 -7.69
C GLU A 333 -7.64 -24.75 -7.57
N SER A 334 -7.77 -24.21 -6.34
CA SER A 334 -8.20 -22.84 -6.10
C SER A 334 -7.19 -21.83 -6.66
N LEU A 335 -5.88 -22.11 -6.52
CA LEU A 335 -4.84 -21.26 -7.11
C LEU A 335 -4.86 -21.27 -8.64
N VAL A 336 -5.19 -22.40 -9.28
CA VAL A 336 -5.35 -22.47 -10.73
C VAL A 336 -6.52 -21.59 -11.19
N ILE A 337 -7.66 -21.65 -10.49
CA ILE A 337 -8.83 -20.81 -10.80
C ILE A 337 -8.46 -19.32 -10.64
N LEU A 338 -7.84 -18.93 -9.52
CA LEU A 338 -7.43 -17.54 -9.29
C LEU A 338 -6.45 -17.02 -10.35
N LYS A 339 -5.54 -17.87 -10.86
CA LYS A 339 -4.60 -17.51 -11.93
C LYS A 339 -5.26 -17.39 -13.31
N SER A 340 -6.31 -18.14 -13.57
CA SER A 340 -7.00 -18.14 -14.85
C SER A 340 -8.11 -17.09 -14.97
N TYR A 341 -8.47 -16.43 -13.87
CA TYR A 341 -9.50 -15.39 -13.86
C TYR A 341 -8.95 -14.07 -14.44
N ASP A 342 -9.78 -13.34 -15.18
CA ASP A 342 -9.37 -12.14 -15.92
C ASP A 342 -9.12 -10.89 -15.04
N TRP A 343 -9.60 -10.91 -13.81
CA TRP A 343 -9.43 -9.81 -12.84
C TRP A 343 -9.77 -8.43 -13.41
N PRO A 344 -11.03 -8.14 -13.82
CA PRO A 344 -11.39 -6.84 -14.39
C PRO A 344 -11.10 -5.66 -13.45
N GLY A 345 -11.14 -5.85 -12.12
CA GLY A 345 -10.73 -4.90 -11.12
C GLY A 345 -9.27 -5.05 -10.67
N ASN A 346 -8.47 -5.85 -11.38
CA ASN A 346 -7.04 -6.06 -11.16
C ASN A 346 -6.67 -6.38 -9.70
N VAL A 347 -5.60 -5.80 -9.18
CA VAL A 347 -5.08 -6.05 -7.82
C VAL A 347 -6.07 -5.61 -6.74
N ARG A 348 -6.87 -4.55 -7.01
CA ARG A 348 -7.90 -4.10 -6.06
C ARG A 348 -8.96 -5.17 -5.85
N GLN A 349 -9.43 -5.81 -6.93
CA GLN A 349 -10.40 -6.89 -6.84
C GLN A 349 -9.81 -8.12 -6.15
N LEU A 350 -8.57 -8.49 -6.48
CA LEU A 350 -7.88 -9.61 -5.80
C LEU A 350 -7.79 -9.36 -4.28
N LYS A 351 -7.39 -8.15 -3.86
CA LYS A 351 -7.34 -7.79 -2.44
C LYS A 351 -8.71 -7.90 -1.77
N ASN A 352 -9.76 -7.39 -2.40
CA ASN A 352 -11.12 -7.45 -1.85
C ASN A 352 -11.61 -8.91 -1.69
N VAL A 353 -11.29 -9.78 -2.64
CA VAL A 353 -11.63 -11.22 -2.56
C VAL A 353 -10.90 -11.87 -1.40
N LEU A 354 -9.62 -11.58 -1.21
CA LEU A 354 -8.83 -12.12 -0.09
C LEU A 354 -9.35 -11.60 1.27
N GLU A 355 -9.71 -10.34 1.35
CA GLU A 355 -10.32 -9.74 2.52
C GLU A 355 -11.66 -10.42 2.86
N TRP A 356 -12.52 -10.63 1.86
CA TRP A 356 -13.76 -11.39 2.03
C TRP A 356 -13.51 -12.82 2.53
N LEU A 357 -12.53 -13.53 1.97
CA LEU A 357 -12.18 -14.88 2.40
C LEU A 357 -11.69 -14.92 3.85
N ILE A 358 -10.93 -13.91 4.29
CA ILE A 358 -10.47 -13.79 5.68
C ILE A 358 -11.64 -13.53 6.63
N ILE A 359 -12.57 -12.66 6.26
CA ILE A 359 -13.76 -12.38 7.08
C ILE A 359 -14.62 -13.64 7.23
N MET A 360 -14.80 -14.41 6.15
CA MET A 360 -15.68 -15.58 6.15
C MET A 360 -15.03 -16.82 6.80
N TYR A 361 -13.73 -17.03 6.65
CA TYR A 361 -13.06 -18.29 7.04
C TYR A 361 -11.84 -18.09 7.95
N GLY A 362 -11.39 -16.87 8.21
CA GLY A 362 -10.17 -16.58 8.96
C GLY A 362 -10.25 -16.88 10.48
N GLN A 363 -11.41 -17.20 11.00
CA GLN A 363 -11.55 -17.68 12.40
C GLN A 363 -11.05 -19.12 12.61
N LEU A 364 -10.89 -19.88 11.50
CA LEU A 364 -10.44 -21.27 11.52
C LEU A 364 -8.93 -21.30 11.21
N GLU A 365 -8.10 -21.59 12.18
CA GLU A 365 -6.65 -21.62 12.01
C GLU A 365 -6.23 -22.73 11.02
N GLY A 366 -5.44 -22.37 10.01
CA GLY A 366 -4.98 -23.30 9.00
C GLY A 366 -6.03 -23.77 7.99
N PHE A 367 -7.17 -23.07 7.88
CA PHE A 367 -8.24 -23.42 6.96
C PHE A 367 -7.76 -23.43 5.49
N ILE A 368 -8.15 -24.46 4.74
CA ILE A 368 -7.80 -24.60 3.32
C ILE A 368 -8.96 -24.15 2.45
N ILE A 369 -8.72 -23.13 1.66
CA ILE A 369 -9.68 -22.61 0.68
C ILE A 369 -9.75 -23.55 -0.51
N LEU A 370 -10.90 -24.21 -0.68
CA LEU A 370 -11.25 -25.05 -1.83
C LEU A 370 -11.95 -24.20 -2.92
N PRO A 371 -12.07 -24.69 -4.16
CA PRO A 371 -12.83 -24.00 -5.22
C PRO A 371 -14.23 -23.59 -4.81
N SER A 372 -14.94 -24.41 -4.04
CA SER A 372 -16.29 -24.14 -3.55
C SER A 372 -16.39 -22.98 -2.57
N HIS A 373 -15.26 -22.53 -1.98
CA HIS A 373 -15.22 -21.41 -1.05
C HIS A 373 -14.93 -20.08 -1.75
N LEU A 374 -14.55 -20.11 -3.05
CA LEU A 374 -14.32 -18.90 -3.81
C LEU A 374 -15.64 -18.23 -4.19
N PRO A 375 -15.67 -16.91 -4.38
CA PRO A 375 -16.86 -16.21 -4.85
C PRO A 375 -17.39 -16.78 -6.17
N PRO A 376 -18.72 -16.87 -6.36
CA PRO A 376 -19.34 -17.42 -7.57
C PRO A 376 -18.86 -16.77 -8.88
N GLU A 377 -18.53 -15.47 -8.81
CA GLU A 377 -18.00 -14.69 -9.94
C GLU A 377 -16.67 -15.24 -10.45
N ILE A 378 -15.81 -15.73 -9.55
CA ILE A 378 -14.47 -16.24 -9.86
C ILE A 378 -14.55 -17.68 -10.39
N ILE A 379 -15.51 -18.47 -9.89
CA ILE A 379 -15.72 -19.84 -10.33
C ILE A 379 -16.33 -19.89 -11.74
N GLY A 380 -16.77 -18.72 -12.27
CA GLY A 380 -17.42 -18.66 -13.60
C GLY A 380 -18.90 -19.03 -13.57
N LEU A 381 -19.51 -19.14 -12.40
CA LEU A 381 -20.96 -19.38 -12.28
C LEU A 381 -21.79 -18.16 -12.68
N ASN A 382 -21.16 -17.00 -12.86
CA ASN A 382 -21.79 -15.73 -13.26
C ASN A 382 -21.40 -15.27 -14.67
N ASN A 383 -20.97 -16.17 -15.56
CA ASN A 383 -20.78 -15.80 -16.96
C ASN A 383 -22.14 -15.42 -17.56
N SER A 384 -22.46 -14.14 -17.44
CA SER A 384 -23.68 -13.46 -17.86
C SER A 384 -23.79 -13.22 -19.38
N GLU A 385 -23.11 -14.01 -20.18
CA GLU A 385 -23.55 -14.22 -21.57
C GLU A 385 -24.71 -15.20 -21.68
N ASN A 386 -25.07 -15.85 -20.56
CA ASN A 386 -26.27 -16.66 -20.46
C ASN A 386 -27.27 -16.06 -19.45
N LYS A 387 -27.72 -14.83 -19.68
CA LYS A 387 -28.99 -14.35 -19.09
C LYS A 387 -30.23 -15.17 -19.48
N GLN A 388 -30.05 -16.24 -20.26
CA GLN A 388 -31.09 -17.22 -20.58
C GLN A 388 -31.12 -18.42 -19.61
N ASN A 389 -30.14 -18.57 -18.67
CA ASN A 389 -30.09 -19.75 -17.82
C ASN A 389 -30.53 -19.54 -16.37
N VAL A 390 -31.04 -18.38 -15.97
CA VAL A 390 -31.61 -18.18 -14.62
C VAL A 390 -32.93 -18.95 -14.42
N ASN A 391 -33.52 -19.47 -15.48
CA ASN A 391 -34.76 -20.30 -15.42
C ASN A 391 -34.48 -21.81 -15.30
N SER A 392 -33.25 -22.26 -15.10
CA SER A 392 -32.98 -23.71 -15.04
C SER A 392 -33.57 -24.40 -13.79
N LEU A 393 -33.86 -23.66 -12.74
CA LEU A 393 -34.58 -24.17 -11.56
C LEU A 393 -36.08 -24.28 -11.74
N GLU A 394 -36.66 -23.59 -12.73
CA GLU A 394 -38.11 -23.66 -13.12
C GLU A 394 -38.36 -24.64 -14.25
N LEU A 395 -37.29 -25.18 -14.86
CA LEU A 395 -37.39 -26.15 -15.94
C LEU A 395 -37.68 -27.55 -15.41
N SER A 396 -38.39 -28.35 -16.21
CA SER A 396 -38.48 -29.78 -15.91
C SER A 396 -37.11 -30.45 -15.98
N LEU A 397 -36.87 -31.50 -15.21
CA LEU A 397 -35.59 -32.24 -15.19
C LEU A 397 -35.15 -32.63 -16.62
N LYS A 398 -36.09 -32.95 -17.48
CA LYS A 398 -35.88 -33.29 -18.90
C LYS A 398 -35.31 -32.11 -19.69
N ASP A 399 -35.88 -30.91 -19.50
CA ASP A 399 -35.47 -29.70 -20.21
C ASP A 399 -34.14 -29.15 -19.68
N ALA A 400 -33.94 -29.19 -18.35
CA ALA A 400 -32.65 -28.81 -17.71
C ALA A 400 -31.53 -29.73 -18.22
N ARG A 401 -31.75 -31.04 -18.30
CA ARG A 401 -30.78 -32.00 -18.84
C ARG A 401 -30.49 -31.72 -20.32
N LYS A 402 -31.51 -31.45 -21.14
CA LYS A 402 -31.33 -31.12 -22.54
C LYS A 402 -30.53 -29.84 -22.75
N LEU A 403 -30.77 -28.83 -21.93
CA LEU A 403 -30.04 -27.56 -21.95
C LEU A 403 -28.55 -27.76 -21.57
N PHE A 404 -28.29 -28.51 -20.51
CA PHE A 404 -26.92 -28.85 -20.09
C PHE A 404 -26.16 -29.61 -21.17
N GLU A 405 -26.77 -30.67 -21.74
CA GLU A 405 -26.17 -31.46 -22.82
C GLU A 405 -25.86 -30.61 -24.05
N THR A 406 -26.76 -29.68 -24.40
CA THR A 406 -26.57 -28.77 -25.54
C THR A 406 -25.37 -27.83 -25.32
N ASN A 407 -25.31 -27.18 -24.18
CA ASN A 407 -24.20 -26.27 -23.85
C ASN A 407 -22.86 -27.00 -23.75
N TYR A 408 -22.82 -28.12 -23.06
CA TYR A 408 -21.62 -28.96 -22.92
C TYR A 408 -21.07 -29.40 -24.28
N LEU A 409 -21.95 -29.89 -25.18
CA LEU A 409 -21.51 -30.35 -26.49
C LEU A 409 -21.07 -29.20 -27.40
N LYS A 410 -21.68 -28.03 -27.32
CA LYS A 410 -21.21 -26.83 -28.03
C LYS A 410 -19.84 -26.39 -27.58
N GLU A 411 -19.59 -26.33 -26.28
CA GLU A 411 -18.29 -25.95 -25.75
C GLU A 411 -17.20 -26.95 -26.16
N GLN A 412 -17.46 -28.25 -26.08
CA GLN A 412 -16.47 -29.26 -26.48
C GLN A 412 -16.20 -29.23 -27.99
N LEU A 413 -17.21 -28.97 -28.82
CA LEU A 413 -17.04 -28.81 -30.27
C LEU A 413 -16.21 -27.52 -30.58
N ASN A 414 -16.48 -26.41 -29.91
CA ASN A 414 -15.69 -25.19 -30.03
C ASN A 414 -14.21 -25.43 -29.65
N ARG A 415 -13.95 -26.14 -28.54
CA ARG A 415 -12.61 -26.49 -28.07
C ARG A 415 -11.80 -27.28 -29.11
N PHE A 416 -12.45 -28.17 -29.85
CA PHE A 416 -11.84 -28.99 -30.88
C PHE A 416 -12.11 -28.49 -32.31
N LYS A 417 -12.50 -27.21 -32.47
CA LYS A 417 -12.76 -26.56 -33.77
C LYS A 417 -13.64 -27.39 -34.70
N GLY A 418 -14.74 -27.89 -34.15
CA GLY A 418 -15.69 -28.71 -34.92
C GLY A 418 -15.27 -30.14 -35.25
N ASN A 419 -14.11 -30.62 -34.75
CA ASN A 419 -13.61 -31.96 -35.05
C ASN A 419 -14.34 -33.04 -34.24
N ILE A 420 -15.36 -33.64 -34.84
CA ILE A 420 -16.25 -34.65 -34.22
C ILE A 420 -15.47 -35.87 -33.71
N ALA A 421 -14.43 -36.31 -34.42
CA ALA A 421 -13.64 -37.51 -34.03
C ALA A 421 -12.87 -37.26 -32.73
N ARG A 422 -12.21 -36.10 -32.61
CA ARG A 422 -11.49 -35.74 -31.40
C ARG A 422 -12.45 -35.44 -30.24
N THR A 423 -13.54 -34.76 -30.51
CA THR A 423 -14.58 -34.47 -29.51
C THR A 423 -15.19 -35.76 -28.97
N SER A 424 -15.54 -36.73 -29.81
CA SER A 424 -16.14 -38.00 -29.39
C SER A 424 -15.19 -38.79 -28.48
N THR A 425 -13.89 -38.88 -28.82
CA THR A 425 -12.86 -39.53 -28.00
C THR A 425 -12.72 -38.85 -26.64
N TYR A 426 -12.73 -37.53 -26.62
CA TYR A 426 -12.58 -36.77 -25.38
C TYR A 426 -13.77 -36.90 -24.41
N ILE A 427 -14.98 -36.90 -24.92
CA ILE A 427 -16.21 -37.00 -24.11
C ILE A 427 -16.59 -38.48 -23.81
N GLY A 428 -15.81 -39.43 -24.29
CA GLY A 428 -16.08 -40.87 -24.05
C GLY A 428 -17.32 -41.42 -24.75
N MET A 429 -17.68 -40.86 -25.93
CA MET A 429 -18.84 -41.32 -26.73
C MET A 429 -18.38 -41.83 -28.08
N ASP A 430 -19.11 -42.85 -28.61
CA ASP A 430 -18.90 -43.25 -29.99
C ASP A 430 -19.27 -42.15 -30.99
N ARG A 431 -18.48 -42.05 -32.06
CA ARG A 431 -18.65 -41.02 -33.08
C ARG A 431 -20.09 -40.99 -33.67
N SER A 432 -20.67 -42.15 -33.90
CA SER A 432 -22.06 -42.31 -34.39
C SER A 432 -23.09 -41.87 -33.34
N ALA A 433 -22.84 -42.17 -32.06
CA ALA A 433 -23.71 -41.71 -30.97
C ALA A 433 -23.66 -40.19 -30.79
N LEU A 434 -22.47 -39.60 -30.92
CA LEU A 434 -22.30 -38.13 -30.87
C LEU A 434 -23.05 -37.45 -32.05
N HIS A 435 -22.89 -37.96 -33.28
CA HIS A 435 -23.62 -37.42 -34.42
C HIS A 435 -25.15 -37.48 -34.26
N ARG A 436 -25.67 -38.57 -33.73
CA ARG A 436 -27.11 -38.72 -33.45
C ARG A 436 -27.56 -37.71 -32.38
N LYS A 437 -26.71 -37.54 -31.33
CA LYS A 437 -27.02 -36.60 -30.23
C LYS A 437 -27.00 -35.15 -30.69
N LEU A 438 -26.03 -34.76 -31.51
CA LEU A 438 -25.98 -33.42 -32.13
C LEU A 438 -27.22 -33.12 -32.99
N LYS A 439 -27.67 -34.11 -33.74
CA LYS A 439 -28.89 -33.97 -34.55
C LYS A 439 -30.14 -33.86 -33.69
N GLU A 440 -30.25 -34.65 -32.60
CA GLU A 440 -31.35 -34.58 -31.61
C GLU A 440 -31.43 -33.20 -30.93
N LEU A 441 -30.28 -32.58 -30.67
CA LEU A 441 -30.17 -31.28 -30.00
C LEU A 441 -30.14 -30.09 -30.97
N ASN A 442 -30.31 -30.32 -32.29
CA ASN A 442 -30.22 -29.30 -33.34
C ASN A 442 -28.94 -28.46 -33.34
N ILE A 443 -27.78 -29.09 -33.06
CA ILE A 443 -26.50 -28.42 -33.11
C ILE A 443 -25.85 -28.65 -34.47
N ASN A 444 -25.68 -27.56 -35.25
CA ASN A 444 -24.96 -27.59 -36.52
C ASN A 444 -23.48 -27.36 -36.30
N VAL A 445 -22.64 -28.27 -36.79
CA VAL A 445 -21.18 -28.17 -36.66
C VAL A 445 -20.62 -27.06 -37.57
N SER A 446 -21.35 -26.67 -38.62
CA SER A 446 -21.03 -25.56 -39.53
C SER A 446 -21.08 -24.17 -38.88
N ASP A 447 -21.80 -24.00 -37.74
CA ASP A 447 -21.98 -22.72 -37.05
C ASP A 447 -20.87 -22.48 -35.99
N ILE A 448 -19.84 -23.36 -35.94
CA ILE A 448 -18.79 -23.43 -34.91
C ILE A 448 -17.38 -23.12 -35.49
N ASN A 449 -17.32 -22.53 -36.67
CA ASN A 449 -16.03 -22.11 -37.29
C ASN A 449 -15.79 -20.61 -37.15
#